data_bd5679052c02a55b520fe05fe511ba5a
#
_entry.id   bd5679052c02a55b520fe05fe511ba5a
#
_cell.length_a   1.000
_cell.length_b   1.000
_cell.length_c   1.000
_cell.angle_alpha   90.00
_cell.angle_beta   90.00
_cell.angle_gamma   90.00
#
_symmetry.space_group_name_H-M   'P 1'
#
loop_
_entity.id
_entity.type
_entity.pdbx_description
1 polymer ?
#
loop_
_entity_poly.entity_id
_entity_poly.type
_entity_poly.pdbx_seq_one_letter_code
_entity_poly.pdbx_strand_id
1 'polypeptide(L)'
;MIRQLGNGELDEQALEIEDVLDIELLQKFQDNFAIGMNIASVTVNKEGNPVTKPSSYTSFCIDFTQSTKVGTDRCALSHKKGGEEAARTGKPYIYSCHAGLIDFAAPVLVNGHLIGTILGGQVLTTAPEESKYRNIAVEIGVDADQYANAVKNVYMMNEKNVAAAAEVLYIVANALSKIGYEQLKLRNMSQTLLDKFNQISATMEELSASSINVTANQHTLNDEINNVKTVSVEIYTILDLIKNIADQTKMLGLNAAIEAARAGDAGRGFGVVATEIRNLSENSRKTADKIMELTKNIQNSTDKTIETSNSTLDTTQQQSAAIQEVTANLTEVTYLATHLNNMTNED
;
A
#
# COMPACT_ATOMS: atom_id res chain seq x y z
N MET A 1 -4.23 -18.73 -4.35
CA MET A 1 -3.72 -17.48 -3.71
C MET A 1 -2.75 -16.88 -4.70
N ILE A 2 -3.08 -15.72 -5.26
CA ILE A 2 -2.29 -15.05 -6.30
C ILE A 2 -0.93 -14.65 -5.71
N ARG A 3 0.13 -14.95 -6.44
CA ARG A 3 1.49 -14.72 -5.99
C ARG A 3 1.83 -13.23 -6.12
N GLN A 4 2.28 -12.61 -5.00
CA GLN A 4 2.75 -11.24 -4.97
C GLN A 4 4.27 -11.19 -4.84
N LEU A 5 4.89 -10.21 -5.47
CA LEU A 5 6.29 -9.85 -5.27
C LEU A 5 6.48 -9.18 -3.90
N GLY A 6 7.72 -9.14 -3.39
CA GLY A 6 8.03 -8.57 -2.07
C GLY A 6 7.67 -7.08 -1.88
N ASN A 7 7.34 -6.38 -2.96
CA ASN A 7 6.84 -4.98 -2.96
C ASN A 7 5.31 -4.87 -2.99
N GLY A 8 4.57 -6.00 -2.96
CA GLY A 8 3.11 -6.05 -3.03
C GLY A 8 2.52 -6.00 -4.45
N GLU A 9 3.36 -5.95 -5.48
CA GLU A 9 2.92 -6.05 -6.88
C GLU A 9 2.60 -7.50 -7.25
N LEU A 10 1.72 -7.67 -8.24
CA LEU A 10 1.38 -8.98 -8.78
C LEU A 10 2.57 -9.59 -9.51
N ASP A 11 2.84 -10.87 -9.28
CA ASP A 11 3.80 -11.63 -10.08
C ASP A 11 3.14 -12.06 -11.39
N GLU A 12 3.20 -11.18 -12.40
CA GLU A 12 2.54 -11.37 -13.70
C GLU A 12 3.00 -12.63 -14.44
N GLN A 13 4.23 -13.09 -14.21
CA GLN A 13 4.78 -14.29 -14.84
C GLN A 13 4.19 -15.58 -14.23
N ALA A 14 3.75 -15.50 -12.97
CA ALA A 14 3.15 -16.63 -12.27
C ALA A 14 1.64 -16.74 -12.47
N LEU A 15 1.00 -15.75 -13.15
CA LEU A 15 -0.43 -15.77 -13.40
C LEU A 15 -0.82 -16.93 -14.30
N GLU A 16 -1.91 -17.56 -13.94
CA GLU A 16 -2.64 -18.55 -14.73
C GLU A 16 -3.94 -17.92 -15.27
N ILE A 17 -4.57 -18.59 -16.22
CA ILE A 17 -5.77 -18.04 -16.87
C ILE A 17 -6.94 -17.90 -15.89
N GLU A 18 -7.03 -18.80 -14.92
CA GLU A 18 -8.05 -18.84 -13.86
C GLU A 18 -7.88 -17.68 -12.82
N ASP A 19 -6.71 -17.10 -12.76
CA ASP A 19 -6.47 -15.92 -11.90
C ASP A 19 -7.04 -14.63 -12.51
N VAL A 20 -7.17 -14.62 -13.85
CA VAL A 20 -7.53 -13.43 -14.63
C VAL A 20 -8.93 -13.50 -15.21
N LEU A 21 -9.38 -14.69 -15.62
CA LEU A 21 -10.67 -14.88 -16.29
C LEU A 21 -11.61 -15.75 -15.46
N ASP A 22 -12.88 -15.35 -15.42
CA ASP A 22 -13.96 -16.22 -14.95
C ASP A 22 -14.14 -17.39 -15.94
N ILE A 23 -13.84 -18.59 -15.47
CA ILE A 23 -13.88 -19.81 -16.28
C ILE A 23 -15.32 -20.19 -16.66
N GLU A 24 -16.34 -19.88 -15.83
CA GLU A 24 -17.73 -20.14 -16.14
C GLU A 24 -18.23 -19.24 -17.27
N LEU A 25 -17.93 -17.94 -17.17
CA LEU A 25 -18.23 -16.97 -18.23
C LEU A 25 -17.50 -17.32 -19.53
N LEU A 26 -16.22 -17.70 -19.42
CA LEU A 26 -15.42 -18.11 -20.57
C LEU A 26 -15.99 -19.36 -21.24
N GLN A 27 -16.39 -20.37 -20.46
CA GLN A 27 -17.08 -21.58 -20.99
C GLN A 27 -18.37 -21.22 -21.70
N LYS A 28 -19.20 -20.36 -21.10
CA LYS A 28 -20.48 -19.92 -21.71
C LYS A 28 -20.25 -19.17 -23.01
N PHE A 29 -19.26 -18.27 -23.05
CA PHE A 29 -18.86 -17.60 -24.30
C PHE A 29 -18.43 -18.62 -25.35
N GLN A 30 -17.49 -19.52 -24.98
CA GLN A 30 -16.94 -20.54 -25.86
C GLN A 30 -18.01 -21.46 -26.46
N ASP A 31 -18.97 -21.92 -25.64
CA ASP A 31 -20.07 -22.78 -26.09
C ASP A 31 -20.91 -22.08 -27.15
N ASN A 32 -21.29 -20.82 -26.90
CA ASN A 32 -22.13 -20.08 -27.85
C ASN A 32 -21.36 -19.65 -29.10
N PHE A 33 -20.07 -19.33 -28.98
CA PHE A 33 -19.20 -19.06 -30.12
C PHE A 33 -19.06 -20.31 -31.02
N ALA A 34 -18.81 -21.47 -30.42
CA ALA A 34 -18.69 -22.72 -31.14
C ALA A 34 -19.97 -23.09 -31.91
N ILE A 35 -21.14 -22.97 -31.27
CA ILE A 35 -22.44 -23.18 -31.89
C ILE A 35 -22.70 -22.16 -32.99
N GLY A 36 -22.52 -20.88 -32.72
CA GLY A 36 -22.84 -19.79 -33.65
C GLY A 36 -21.98 -19.81 -34.92
N MET A 37 -20.71 -20.23 -34.80
CA MET A 37 -19.78 -20.33 -35.93
C MET A 37 -19.74 -21.71 -36.56
N ASN A 38 -20.44 -22.69 -35.99
CA ASN A 38 -20.40 -24.11 -36.40
C ASN A 38 -18.98 -24.69 -36.44
N ILE A 39 -18.22 -24.47 -35.39
CA ILE A 39 -16.82 -24.91 -35.22
C ILE A 39 -16.59 -25.46 -33.82
N ALA A 40 -15.51 -26.17 -33.62
CA ALA A 40 -15.08 -26.56 -32.31
C ALA A 40 -14.32 -25.42 -31.61
N SER A 41 -14.39 -25.36 -30.26
CA SER A 41 -13.61 -24.41 -29.47
C SER A 41 -13.18 -25.04 -28.14
N VAL A 42 -12.04 -24.62 -27.63
CA VAL A 42 -11.51 -24.96 -26.30
C VAL A 42 -10.54 -23.88 -25.83
N THR A 43 -10.52 -23.61 -24.54
CA THR A 43 -9.49 -22.78 -23.94
C THR A 43 -8.45 -23.66 -23.26
N VAL A 44 -7.17 -23.33 -23.46
CA VAL A 44 -6.03 -24.08 -22.95
C VAL A 44 -5.08 -23.18 -22.17
N ASN A 45 -4.34 -23.77 -21.23
CA ASN A 45 -3.26 -23.10 -20.50
C ASN A 45 -1.99 -22.94 -21.37
N LYS A 46 -0.92 -22.41 -20.77
CA LYS A 46 0.40 -22.21 -21.43
C LYS A 46 0.99 -23.48 -22.03
N GLU A 47 0.70 -24.62 -21.44
CA GLU A 47 1.19 -25.94 -21.86
C GLU A 47 0.35 -26.54 -22.98
N GLY A 48 -0.81 -25.97 -23.31
CA GLY A 48 -1.75 -26.46 -24.31
C GLY A 48 -2.79 -27.45 -23.76
N ASN A 49 -2.87 -27.59 -22.44
CA ASN A 49 -3.85 -28.46 -21.80
C ASN A 49 -5.19 -27.71 -21.59
N PRO A 50 -6.34 -28.39 -21.79
CA PRO A 50 -7.65 -27.76 -21.62
C PRO A 50 -7.90 -27.25 -20.21
N VAL A 51 -8.37 -26.00 -20.11
CA VAL A 51 -8.89 -25.35 -18.89
C VAL A 51 -10.42 -25.38 -18.91
N THR A 52 -11.02 -25.22 -20.09
CA THR A 52 -12.46 -25.37 -20.31
C THR A 52 -12.80 -26.74 -20.87
N LYS A 53 -14.06 -27.13 -20.79
CA LYS A 53 -14.57 -28.31 -21.50
C LYS A 53 -14.62 -28.01 -23.00
N PRO A 54 -14.25 -28.98 -23.87
CA PRO A 54 -14.37 -28.81 -25.30
C PRO A 54 -15.82 -28.55 -25.75
N SER A 55 -16.03 -27.54 -26.60
CA SER A 55 -17.33 -27.16 -27.15
C SER A 55 -17.43 -27.55 -28.61
N SER A 56 -18.54 -28.19 -29.01
CA SER A 56 -18.83 -28.62 -30.39
C SER A 56 -17.72 -29.44 -31.08
N TYR A 57 -16.93 -30.20 -30.32
CA TYR A 57 -15.87 -31.03 -30.88
C TYR A 57 -16.45 -32.11 -31.80
N THR A 58 -15.80 -32.32 -32.93
CA THR A 58 -16.16 -33.36 -33.89
C THR A 58 -15.81 -34.76 -33.37
N SER A 59 -16.57 -35.79 -33.78
CA SER A 59 -16.23 -37.16 -33.45
C SER A 59 -14.86 -37.58 -34.01
N PHE A 60 -14.42 -36.97 -35.13
CA PHE A 60 -13.08 -37.13 -35.67
C PHE A 60 -11.97 -36.79 -34.64
N CYS A 61 -12.19 -35.75 -33.85
CA CYS A 61 -11.22 -35.37 -32.80
C CYS A 61 -11.41 -36.14 -31.50
N ILE A 62 -12.65 -36.26 -30.97
CA ILE A 62 -12.88 -36.94 -29.69
C ILE A 62 -12.72 -38.47 -29.79
N ASP A 63 -13.42 -39.09 -30.72
CA ASP A 63 -13.54 -40.54 -30.75
C ASP A 63 -12.34 -41.21 -31.40
N PHE A 64 -11.58 -40.49 -32.23
CA PHE A 64 -10.43 -41.03 -32.95
C PHE A 64 -9.12 -40.36 -32.58
N THR A 65 -8.95 -39.04 -32.84
CA THR A 65 -7.65 -38.38 -32.66
C THR A 65 -7.20 -38.38 -31.19
N GLN A 66 -8.11 -38.06 -30.25
CA GLN A 66 -7.84 -38.02 -28.83
C GLN A 66 -8.10 -39.35 -28.09
N SER A 67 -8.52 -40.38 -28.80
CA SER A 67 -8.72 -41.72 -28.20
C SER A 67 -7.40 -42.40 -27.78
N THR A 68 -6.26 -41.92 -28.28
CA THR A 68 -4.94 -42.40 -27.92
C THR A 68 -4.12 -41.33 -27.19
N LYS A 69 -3.21 -41.76 -26.32
CA LYS A 69 -2.29 -40.87 -25.65
C LYS A 69 -1.42 -40.08 -26.64
N VAL A 70 -0.94 -40.72 -27.70
CA VAL A 70 -0.14 -40.06 -28.74
C VAL A 70 -0.91 -38.95 -29.43
N GLY A 71 -2.17 -39.20 -29.77
CA GLY A 71 -3.06 -38.17 -30.35
C GLY A 71 -3.32 -37.00 -29.41
N THR A 72 -3.64 -37.28 -28.14
CA THR A 72 -3.85 -36.25 -27.12
C THR A 72 -2.59 -35.41 -26.88
N ASP A 73 -1.43 -36.01 -26.72
CA ASP A 73 -0.15 -35.30 -26.51
C ASP A 73 0.20 -34.42 -27.74
N ARG A 74 -0.08 -34.88 -28.98
CA ARG A 74 0.11 -34.09 -30.19
C ARG A 74 -0.92 -32.94 -30.30
N CYS A 75 -2.17 -33.11 -29.84
CA CYS A 75 -3.14 -32.02 -29.74
C CYS A 75 -2.63 -30.92 -28.80
N ALA A 76 -2.22 -31.30 -27.59
CA ALA A 76 -1.70 -30.30 -26.62
C ALA A 76 -0.48 -29.55 -27.20
N LEU A 77 0.44 -30.25 -27.91
CA LEU A 77 1.58 -29.61 -28.57
C LEU A 77 1.15 -28.65 -29.70
N SER A 78 0.11 -29.00 -30.49
CA SER A 78 -0.42 -28.14 -31.56
C SER A 78 -1.07 -26.91 -30.96
N HIS A 79 -1.85 -27.04 -29.88
CA HIS A 79 -2.48 -25.95 -29.14
C HIS A 79 -1.42 -24.99 -28.56
N LYS A 80 -0.41 -25.53 -27.89
CA LYS A 80 0.71 -24.76 -27.34
C LYS A 80 1.42 -23.94 -28.41
N LYS A 81 1.85 -24.57 -29.50
CA LYS A 81 2.53 -23.89 -30.63
C LYS A 81 1.66 -22.81 -31.26
N GLY A 82 0.35 -23.09 -31.43
CA GLY A 82 -0.61 -22.12 -31.94
C GLY A 82 -0.71 -20.90 -31.05
N GLY A 83 -0.80 -21.08 -29.74
CA GLY A 83 -0.85 -20.01 -28.75
C GLY A 83 0.44 -19.18 -28.68
N GLU A 84 1.60 -19.86 -28.66
CA GLU A 84 2.92 -19.20 -28.65
C GLU A 84 3.13 -18.32 -29.89
N GLU A 85 2.75 -18.81 -31.08
CA GLU A 85 2.89 -18.08 -32.32
C GLU A 85 1.91 -16.89 -32.41
N ALA A 86 0.66 -17.08 -31.94
CA ALA A 86 -0.31 -16.00 -31.80
C ALA A 86 0.18 -14.91 -30.82
N ALA A 87 0.73 -15.32 -29.68
CA ALA A 87 1.32 -14.40 -28.70
C ALA A 87 2.51 -13.62 -29.28
N ARG A 88 3.40 -14.31 -30.00
CA ARG A 88 4.58 -13.69 -30.62
C ARG A 88 4.22 -12.63 -31.67
N THR A 89 3.16 -12.85 -32.44
CA THR A 89 2.74 -11.93 -33.50
C THR A 89 1.76 -10.86 -33.03
N GLY A 90 1.13 -11.06 -31.85
CA GLY A 90 0.07 -10.18 -31.35
C GLY A 90 -1.17 -10.17 -32.25
N LYS A 91 -1.45 -11.28 -32.94
CA LYS A 91 -2.55 -11.47 -33.89
C LYS A 91 -3.10 -12.88 -33.79
N PRO A 92 -4.35 -13.13 -34.22
CA PRO A 92 -4.84 -14.50 -34.32
C PRO A 92 -3.95 -15.29 -35.27
N TYR A 93 -3.63 -16.53 -34.89
CA TYR A 93 -2.80 -17.41 -35.70
C TYR A 93 -3.60 -18.58 -36.21
N ILE A 94 -3.75 -18.66 -37.55
CA ILE A 94 -4.46 -19.75 -38.25
C ILE A 94 -3.41 -20.76 -38.72
N TYR A 95 -3.62 -22.03 -38.41
CA TYR A 95 -2.66 -23.09 -38.72
C TYR A 95 -3.36 -24.43 -39.00
N SER A 96 -2.61 -25.36 -39.62
CA SER A 96 -3.03 -26.76 -39.72
C SER A 96 -2.51 -27.54 -38.51
N CYS A 97 -3.40 -28.15 -37.73
CA CYS A 97 -3.04 -28.93 -36.57
C CYS A 97 -2.38 -30.28 -37.00
N HIS A 98 -1.86 -31.07 -36.06
CA HIS A 98 -1.21 -32.33 -36.35
C HIS A 98 -2.15 -33.35 -37.03
N ALA A 99 -3.47 -33.23 -36.80
CA ALA A 99 -4.47 -34.08 -37.41
C ALA A 99 -4.90 -33.61 -38.80
N GLY A 100 -4.32 -32.50 -39.30
CA GLY A 100 -4.55 -31.96 -40.65
C GLY A 100 -5.79 -31.06 -40.78
N LEU A 101 -6.46 -30.73 -39.69
CA LEU A 101 -7.55 -29.77 -39.66
C LEU A 101 -7.03 -28.34 -39.51
N ILE A 102 -7.82 -27.38 -39.92
CA ILE A 102 -7.54 -25.95 -39.71
C ILE A 102 -8.04 -25.56 -38.33
N ASP A 103 -7.15 -25.04 -37.53
CA ASP A 103 -7.38 -24.43 -36.23
C ASP A 103 -6.88 -22.98 -36.23
N PHE A 104 -7.37 -22.19 -35.29
CA PHE A 104 -6.87 -20.85 -35.04
C PHE A 104 -6.78 -20.58 -33.54
N ALA A 105 -5.80 -19.79 -33.15
CA ALA A 105 -5.45 -19.46 -31.79
C ALA A 105 -5.60 -17.97 -31.53
N ALA A 106 -6.29 -17.61 -30.46
CA ALA A 106 -6.36 -16.27 -29.91
C ALA A 106 -5.65 -16.28 -28.54
N PRO A 107 -4.50 -15.59 -28.39
CA PRO A 107 -3.74 -15.62 -27.14
C PRO A 107 -4.46 -14.79 -26.08
N VAL A 108 -4.43 -15.26 -24.84
CA VAL A 108 -4.82 -14.50 -23.65
C VAL A 108 -3.54 -13.94 -23.04
N LEU A 109 -3.37 -12.61 -23.15
CA LEU A 109 -2.14 -11.94 -22.78
C LEU A 109 -2.36 -11.00 -21.60
N VAL A 110 -1.42 -11.03 -20.64
CA VAL A 110 -1.31 -10.04 -19.55
C VAL A 110 0.05 -9.35 -19.69
N ASN A 111 0.05 -8.05 -19.97
CA ASN A 111 1.27 -7.26 -20.20
C ASN A 111 2.27 -7.93 -21.17
N GLY A 112 1.76 -8.60 -22.21
CA GLY A 112 2.57 -9.30 -23.19
C GLY A 112 2.97 -10.73 -22.80
N HIS A 113 2.65 -11.19 -21.59
CA HIS A 113 2.88 -12.57 -21.15
C HIS A 113 1.69 -13.45 -21.50
N LEU A 114 1.95 -14.57 -22.18
CA LEU A 114 0.93 -15.58 -22.50
C LEU A 114 0.52 -16.32 -21.22
N ILE A 115 -0.77 -16.25 -20.85
CA ILE A 115 -1.33 -17.00 -19.72
C ILE A 115 -2.22 -18.16 -20.17
N GLY A 116 -2.69 -18.15 -21.41
CA GLY A 116 -3.50 -19.19 -22.01
C GLY A 116 -3.88 -18.84 -23.44
N THR A 117 -4.66 -19.71 -24.07
CA THR A 117 -5.10 -19.53 -25.47
C THR A 117 -6.53 -20.01 -25.65
N ILE A 118 -7.37 -19.19 -26.26
CA ILE A 118 -8.68 -19.62 -26.73
C ILE A 118 -8.50 -20.12 -28.16
N LEU A 119 -8.90 -21.34 -28.40
CA LEU A 119 -8.77 -22.03 -29.69
C LEU A 119 -10.15 -22.17 -30.35
N GLY A 120 -10.18 -22.03 -31.64
CA GLY A 120 -11.32 -22.39 -32.47
C GLY A 120 -10.86 -23.14 -33.72
N GLY A 121 -11.73 -23.93 -34.31
CA GLY A 121 -11.35 -24.65 -35.53
C GLY A 121 -12.00 -25.99 -35.68
N GLN A 122 -11.19 -27.01 -35.95
CA GLN A 122 -11.61 -28.35 -36.37
C GLN A 122 -12.43 -28.31 -37.69
N VAL A 123 -11.98 -27.49 -38.65
CA VAL A 123 -12.63 -27.35 -39.96
C VAL A 123 -11.66 -27.71 -41.08
N LEU A 124 -12.19 -27.90 -42.26
CA LEU A 124 -11.47 -28.06 -43.51
C LEU A 124 -11.72 -26.88 -44.45
N THR A 125 -10.72 -26.41 -45.17
CA THR A 125 -10.86 -25.40 -46.23
C THR A 125 -10.86 -26.00 -47.62
N THR A 126 -10.43 -27.23 -47.73
CA THR A 126 -10.38 -28.03 -48.96
C THR A 126 -10.84 -29.47 -48.67
N ALA A 127 -11.29 -30.20 -49.72
CA ALA A 127 -11.67 -31.60 -49.57
C ALA A 127 -10.50 -32.43 -48.99
N PRO A 128 -10.78 -33.35 -48.01
CA PRO A 128 -9.74 -34.15 -47.40
C PRO A 128 -9.14 -35.16 -48.38
N GLU A 129 -7.80 -35.20 -48.39
CA GLU A 129 -7.05 -36.22 -49.12
C GLU A 129 -6.97 -37.50 -48.30
N GLU A 130 -7.64 -38.57 -48.72
CA GLU A 130 -7.78 -39.81 -47.95
C GLU A 130 -6.43 -40.44 -47.55
N SER A 131 -5.42 -40.41 -48.45
CA SER A 131 -4.07 -40.92 -48.19
C SER A 131 -3.38 -40.24 -47.01
N LYS A 132 -3.52 -38.93 -46.88
CA LYS A 132 -2.98 -38.14 -45.79
C LYS A 132 -3.53 -38.58 -44.44
N TYR A 133 -4.85 -38.73 -44.34
CA TYR A 133 -5.51 -39.09 -43.07
C TYR A 133 -5.27 -40.56 -42.71
N ARG A 134 -5.11 -41.48 -43.67
CA ARG A 134 -4.69 -42.83 -43.42
C ARG A 134 -3.26 -42.91 -42.78
N ASN A 135 -2.34 -42.09 -43.26
CA ASN A 135 -1.01 -42.00 -42.71
C ASN A 135 -1.03 -41.44 -41.27
N ILE A 136 -1.79 -40.39 -41.02
CA ILE A 136 -1.97 -39.80 -39.66
C ILE A 136 -2.54 -40.87 -38.71
N ALA A 137 -3.54 -41.64 -39.14
CA ALA A 137 -4.14 -42.71 -38.34
C ALA A 137 -3.11 -43.73 -37.87
N VAL A 138 -2.24 -44.17 -38.78
CA VAL A 138 -1.13 -45.12 -38.46
C VAL A 138 -0.18 -44.50 -37.42
N GLU A 139 0.17 -43.21 -37.58
CA GLU A 139 1.07 -42.53 -36.66
C GLU A 139 0.52 -42.40 -35.24
N ILE A 140 -0.81 -42.18 -35.09
CA ILE A 140 -1.46 -42.03 -33.78
C ILE A 140 -2.02 -43.35 -33.24
N GLY A 141 -1.95 -44.44 -34.02
CA GLY A 141 -2.34 -45.79 -33.59
C GLY A 141 -3.86 -46.07 -33.60
N VAL A 142 -4.59 -45.47 -34.56
CA VAL A 142 -6.04 -45.69 -34.74
C VAL A 142 -6.33 -46.41 -36.07
N ASP A 143 -7.55 -46.94 -36.22
CA ASP A 143 -8.00 -47.57 -37.45
C ASP A 143 -8.04 -46.58 -38.64
N ALA A 144 -7.28 -46.88 -39.70
CA ALA A 144 -7.06 -46.00 -40.84
C ALA A 144 -8.32 -45.79 -41.69
N ASP A 145 -9.15 -46.83 -41.83
CA ASP A 145 -10.38 -46.77 -42.63
C ASP A 145 -11.44 -45.93 -41.90
N GLN A 146 -11.62 -46.17 -40.60
CA GLN A 146 -12.56 -45.41 -39.78
C GLN A 146 -12.15 -43.93 -39.67
N TYR A 147 -10.84 -43.64 -39.46
CA TYR A 147 -10.30 -42.31 -39.38
C TYR A 147 -10.49 -41.52 -40.68
N ALA A 148 -10.19 -42.12 -41.83
CA ALA A 148 -10.37 -41.52 -43.17
C ALA A 148 -11.86 -41.32 -43.52
N ASN A 149 -12.76 -42.11 -42.96
CA ASN A 149 -14.20 -41.89 -43.12
C ASN A 149 -14.72 -40.81 -42.18
N ALA A 150 -14.21 -40.75 -40.93
CA ALA A 150 -14.63 -39.75 -39.96
C ALA A 150 -14.31 -38.31 -40.42
N VAL A 151 -13.16 -38.09 -41.07
CA VAL A 151 -12.77 -36.76 -41.54
C VAL A 151 -13.70 -36.20 -42.62
N LYS A 152 -14.40 -37.03 -43.36
CA LYS A 152 -15.39 -36.62 -44.39
C LYS A 152 -16.61 -35.87 -43.79
N ASN A 153 -16.87 -36.06 -42.49
CA ASN A 153 -17.91 -35.40 -41.73
C ASN A 153 -17.46 -34.08 -41.08
N VAL A 154 -16.18 -33.74 -41.18
CA VAL A 154 -15.69 -32.45 -40.68
C VAL A 154 -16.20 -31.30 -41.53
N TYR A 155 -16.67 -30.23 -40.88
CA TYR A 155 -17.27 -29.08 -41.54
C TYR A 155 -16.31 -28.37 -42.49
N MET A 156 -16.78 -28.08 -43.70
CA MET A 156 -16.05 -27.33 -44.72
C MET A 156 -16.36 -25.82 -44.58
N MET A 157 -15.35 -25.02 -44.24
CA MET A 157 -15.46 -23.56 -44.10
C MET A 157 -14.51 -22.86 -45.08
N ASN A 158 -14.98 -21.81 -45.73
CA ASN A 158 -14.10 -21.02 -46.60
C ASN A 158 -13.08 -20.21 -45.78
N GLU A 159 -11.93 -19.93 -46.34
CA GLU A 159 -10.80 -19.26 -45.65
C GLU A 159 -11.17 -17.86 -45.11
N LYS A 160 -12.08 -17.12 -45.78
CA LYS A 160 -12.55 -15.81 -45.32
C LYS A 160 -13.33 -15.92 -44.01
N ASN A 161 -14.18 -16.97 -43.89
CA ASN A 161 -14.95 -17.19 -42.68
C ASN A 161 -14.04 -17.69 -41.53
N VAL A 162 -13.05 -18.53 -41.83
CA VAL A 162 -12.02 -18.92 -40.83
C VAL A 162 -11.31 -17.69 -40.32
N ALA A 163 -10.85 -16.80 -41.20
CA ALA A 163 -10.16 -15.57 -40.80
C ALA A 163 -11.07 -14.64 -39.97
N ALA A 164 -12.33 -14.49 -40.37
CA ALA A 164 -13.30 -13.68 -39.60
C ALA A 164 -13.58 -14.28 -38.21
N ALA A 165 -13.75 -15.59 -38.11
CA ALA A 165 -13.94 -16.28 -36.84
C ALA A 165 -12.72 -16.13 -35.92
N ALA A 166 -11.53 -16.28 -36.48
CA ALA A 166 -10.27 -16.09 -35.76
C ALA A 166 -10.14 -14.64 -35.20
N GLU A 167 -10.52 -13.63 -36.00
CA GLU A 167 -10.48 -12.23 -35.59
C GLU A 167 -11.50 -11.93 -34.48
N VAL A 168 -12.73 -12.43 -34.60
CA VAL A 168 -13.76 -12.30 -33.55
C VAL A 168 -13.26 -12.92 -32.24
N LEU A 169 -12.72 -14.13 -32.30
CA LEU A 169 -12.16 -14.80 -31.12
C LEU A 169 -11.03 -13.99 -30.48
N TYR A 170 -10.14 -13.44 -31.31
CA TYR A 170 -9.02 -12.62 -30.87
C TYR A 170 -9.47 -11.31 -30.19
N ILE A 171 -10.46 -10.62 -30.78
CA ILE A 171 -11.02 -9.40 -30.18
C ILE A 171 -11.61 -9.69 -28.81
N VAL A 172 -12.37 -10.77 -28.68
CA VAL A 172 -12.99 -11.16 -27.40
C VAL A 172 -11.93 -11.62 -26.40
N ALA A 173 -10.97 -12.46 -26.80
CA ALA A 173 -9.87 -12.90 -25.94
C ALA A 173 -9.11 -11.70 -25.34
N ASN A 174 -8.76 -10.71 -26.16
CA ASN A 174 -8.09 -9.51 -25.71
C ASN A 174 -8.97 -8.64 -24.79
N ALA A 175 -10.26 -8.50 -25.11
CA ALA A 175 -11.17 -7.73 -24.27
C ALA A 175 -11.33 -8.36 -22.89
N LEU A 176 -11.58 -9.67 -22.83
CA LEU A 176 -11.70 -10.43 -21.58
C LEU A 176 -10.40 -10.39 -20.78
N SER A 177 -9.26 -10.64 -21.42
CA SER A 177 -7.94 -10.61 -20.77
C SER A 177 -7.66 -9.24 -20.15
N LYS A 178 -7.91 -8.15 -20.88
CA LYS A 178 -7.69 -6.80 -20.38
C LYS A 178 -8.61 -6.47 -19.21
N ILE A 179 -9.91 -6.76 -19.34
CA ILE A 179 -10.89 -6.50 -18.27
C ILE A 179 -10.54 -7.30 -17.02
N GLY A 180 -10.30 -8.61 -17.15
CA GLY A 180 -9.96 -9.47 -16.02
C GLY A 180 -8.67 -9.05 -15.33
N TYR A 181 -7.64 -8.68 -16.09
CA TYR A 181 -6.39 -8.20 -15.49
C TYR A 181 -6.56 -6.84 -14.78
N GLU A 182 -7.34 -5.92 -15.35
CA GLU A 182 -7.64 -4.64 -14.69
C GLU A 182 -8.45 -4.84 -13.40
N GLN A 183 -9.41 -5.75 -13.38
CA GLN A 183 -10.16 -6.14 -12.17
C GLN A 183 -9.23 -6.74 -11.10
N LEU A 184 -8.36 -7.67 -11.50
CA LEU A 184 -7.36 -8.25 -10.60
C LEU A 184 -6.44 -7.19 -9.97
N LYS A 185 -5.98 -6.24 -10.80
CA LYS A 185 -5.14 -5.12 -10.35
C LYS A 185 -5.89 -4.20 -9.38
N LEU A 186 -7.13 -3.85 -9.68
CA LEU A 186 -7.99 -3.03 -8.81
C LEU A 186 -8.20 -3.71 -7.46
N ARG A 187 -8.49 -5.01 -7.45
CA ARG A 187 -8.63 -5.81 -6.22
C ARG A 187 -7.37 -5.78 -5.37
N ASN A 188 -6.20 -6.01 -5.98
CA ASN A 188 -4.91 -5.97 -5.29
C ASN A 188 -4.61 -4.57 -4.72
N MET A 189 -4.89 -3.51 -5.49
CA MET A 189 -4.74 -2.12 -5.03
C MET A 189 -5.68 -1.81 -3.86
N SER A 190 -6.93 -2.23 -3.93
CA SER A 190 -7.92 -2.03 -2.87
C SER A 190 -7.48 -2.70 -1.57
N GLN A 191 -7.01 -3.93 -1.64
CA GLN A 191 -6.49 -4.65 -0.46
C GLN A 191 -5.27 -3.92 0.15
N THR A 192 -4.33 -3.48 -0.70
CA THR A 192 -3.17 -2.72 -0.26
C THR A 192 -3.56 -1.39 0.41
N LEU A 193 -4.58 -0.71 -0.13
CA LEU A 193 -5.11 0.52 0.48
C LEU A 193 -5.71 0.25 1.86
N LEU A 194 -6.52 -0.81 2.01
CA LEU A 194 -7.09 -1.20 3.30
C LEU A 194 -6.01 -1.44 4.36
N ASP A 195 -4.94 -2.17 4.00
CA ASP A 195 -3.82 -2.42 4.91
C ASP A 195 -3.10 -1.12 5.32
N LYS A 196 -2.91 -0.19 4.37
CA LYS A 196 -2.31 1.12 4.65
C LYS A 196 -3.20 1.99 5.54
N PHE A 197 -4.51 1.98 5.34
CA PHE A 197 -5.45 2.74 6.18
C PHE A 197 -5.49 2.20 7.62
N ASN A 198 -5.43 0.88 7.80
CA ASN A 198 -5.31 0.29 9.13
C ASN A 198 -4.02 0.75 9.84
N GLN A 199 -2.90 0.83 9.11
CA GLN A 199 -1.64 1.34 9.65
C GLN A 199 -1.72 2.82 10.01
N ILE A 200 -2.35 3.65 9.17
CA ILE A 200 -2.54 5.08 9.46
C ILE A 200 -3.46 5.27 10.67
N SER A 201 -4.54 4.48 10.78
CA SER A 201 -5.46 4.53 11.93
C SER A 201 -4.73 4.26 13.25
N ALA A 202 -3.90 3.22 13.30
CA ALA A 202 -3.06 2.95 14.48
C ALA A 202 -2.12 4.12 14.81
N THR A 203 -1.52 4.76 13.79
CA THR A 203 -0.67 5.94 13.99
C THR A 203 -1.47 7.14 14.53
N MET A 204 -2.73 7.32 14.10
CA MET A 204 -3.60 8.38 14.62
C MET A 204 -3.98 8.15 16.09
N GLU A 205 -4.19 6.89 16.50
CA GLU A 205 -4.43 6.54 17.91
C GLU A 205 -3.20 6.84 18.78
N GLU A 206 -1.99 6.49 18.32
CA GLU A 206 -0.74 6.83 19.03
C GLU A 206 -0.54 8.35 19.14
N LEU A 207 -0.83 9.09 18.06
CA LEU A 207 -0.71 10.54 18.03
C LEU A 207 -1.73 11.21 18.97
N SER A 208 -2.95 10.68 19.06
CA SER A 208 -3.99 11.13 20.01
C SER A 208 -3.53 10.92 21.45
N ALA A 209 -3.02 9.73 21.78
CA ALA A 209 -2.47 9.44 23.10
C ALA A 209 -1.28 10.36 23.45
N SER A 210 -0.41 10.64 22.49
CA SER A 210 0.72 11.57 22.65
C SER A 210 0.24 12.99 22.94
N SER A 211 -0.79 13.47 22.24
CA SER A 211 -1.39 14.81 22.47
C SER A 211 -1.98 14.95 23.88
N ILE A 212 -2.63 13.90 24.39
CA ILE A 212 -3.15 13.86 25.78
C ILE A 212 -1.98 13.95 26.78
N ASN A 213 -0.90 13.22 26.55
CA ASN A 213 0.28 13.24 27.40
C ASN A 213 0.97 14.62 27.41
N VAL A 214 1.09 15.26 26.23
CA VAL A 214 1.61 16.64 26.12
C VAL A 214 0.77 17.60 26.93
N THR A 215 -0.56 17.52 26.83
CA THR A 215 -1.48 18.36 27.61
C THR A 215 -1.27 18.17 29.11
N ALA A 216 -1.20 16.92 29.59
CA ALA A 216 -0.96 16.63 31.01
C ALA A 216 0.39 17.18 31.50
N ASN A 217 1.43 17.01 30.69
CA ASN A 217 2.77 17.51 31.01
C ASN A 217 2.81 19.06 31.08
N GLN A 218 2.07 19.74 30.18
CA GLN A 218 1.98 21.19 30.21
C GLN A 218 1.23 21.73 31.44
N HIS A 219 0.19 21.03 31.92
CA HIS A 219 -0.46 21.37 33.18
C HIS A 219 0.50 21.24 34.36
N THR A 220 1.22 20.12 34.44
CA THR A 220 2.24 19.93 35.49
C THR A 220 3.33 20.99 35.43
N LEU A 221 3.80 21.34 34.23
CA LEU A 221 4.80 22.39 34.03
C LEU A 221 4.27 23.74 34.52
N ASN A 222 3.03 24.10 34.25
CA ASN A 222 2.42 25.35 34.72
C ASN A 222 2.33 25.40 36.25
N ASP A 223 2.04 24.28 36.92
CA ASP A 223 2.01 24.21 38.38
C ASP A 223 3.41 24.42 38.97
N GLU A 224 4.43 23.79 38.40
CA GLU A 224 5.81 23.98 38.83
C GLU A 224 6.33 25.42 38.63
N ILE A 225 5.96 26.05 37.51
CA ILE A 225 6.31 27.45 37.22
C ILE A 225 5.65 28.37 38.22
N ASN A 226 4.39 28.13 38.59
CA ASN A 226 3.70 28.93 39.60
C ASN A 226 4.35 28.79 40.99
N ASN A 227 4.85 27.58 41.32
CA ASN A 227 5.62 27.38 42.53
C ASN A 227 6.95 28.17 42.52
N VAL A 228 7.71 28.14 41.40
CA VAL A 228 8.91 28.98 41.22
C VAL A 228 8.61 30.46 41.36
N LYS A 229 7.50 30.95 40.84
CA LYS A 229 7.03 32.33 40.96
C LYS A 229 6.78 32.69 42.42
N THR A 230 6.11 31.81 43.18
CA THR A 230 5.84 32.02 44.61
C THR A 230 7.12 32.08 45.40
N VAL A 231 8.04 31.14 45.24
CA VAL A 231 9.34 31.12 45.90
C VAL A 231 10.16 32.37 45.56
N SER A 232 10.10 32.85 44.32
CA SER A 232 10.83 34.06 43.89
C SER A 232 10.29 35.30 44.61
N VAL A 233 8.96 35.38 44.86
CA VAL A 233 8.39 36.47 45.66
C VAL A 233 8.84 36.41 47.13
N GLU A 234 8.91 35.22 47.72
CA GLU A 234 9.42 35.05 49.08
C GLU A 234 10.88 35.46 49.20
N ILE A 235 11.74 35.03 48.22
CA ILE A 235 13.15 35.47 48.17
C ILE A 235 13.25 37.00 48.12
N TYR A 236 12.42 37.66 47.30
CA TYR A 236 12.43 39.09 47.19
C TYR A 236 12.09 39.77 48.53
N THR A 237 11.12 39.27 49.28
CA THR A 237 10.74 39.75 50.62
C THR A 237 11.87 39.57 51.65
N ILE A 238 12.55 38.42 51.59
CA ILE A 238 13.71 38.15 52.49
C ILE A 238 14.86 39.12 52.18
N LEU A 239 15.14 39.36 50.89
CA LEU A 239 16.19 40.28 50.47
C LEU A 239 15.91 41.71 50.92
N ASP A 240 14.65 42.15 50.89
CA ASP A 240 14.26 43.47 51.43
C ASP A 240 14.53 43.57 52.95
N LEU A 241 14.24 42.50 53.70
CA LEU A 241 14.57 42.43 55.11
C LEU A 241 16.12 42.47 55.33
N ILE A 242 16.92 41.76 54.54
CA ILE A 242 18.39 41.80 54.64
C ILE A 242 18.92 43.18 54.34
N LYS A 243 18.39 43.90 53.37
CA LYS A 243 18.74 45.29 53.10
C LYS A 243 18.45 46.20 54.30
N ASN A 244 17.28 46.06 54.90
CA ASN A 244 16.91 46.82 56.10
C ASN A 244 17.85 46.52 57.26
N ILE A 245 18.23 45.27 57.50
CA ILE A 245 19.21 44.89 58.51
C ILE A 245 20.60 45.47 58.19
N ALA A 246 21.04 45.44 56.94
CA ALA A 246 22.29 45.99 56.48
C ALA A 246 22.32 47.55 56.75
N ASP A 247 21.22 48.25 56.42
CA ASP A 247 21.12 49.68 56.66
C ASP A 247 21.14 49.99 58.16
N GLN A 248 20.44 49.25 59.01
CA GLN A 248 20.50 49.38 60.48
C GLN A 248 21.88 49.11 61.01
N THR A 249 22.57 48.06 60.54
CA THR A 249 23.93 47.72 60.94
C THR A 249 24.93 48.82 60.55
N LYS A 250 24.76 49.41 59.37
CA LYS A 250 25.53 50.58 58.89
C LYS A 250 25.38 51.78 59.83
N MET A 251 24.17 52.05 60.28
CA MET A 251 23.87 53.14 61.22
C MET A 251 24.47 52.85 62.59
N LEU A 252 24.40 51.60 63.09
CA LEU A 252 25.04 51.21 64.36
C LEU A 252 26.56 51.34 64.26
N GLY A 253 27.18 50.90 63.16
CA GLY A 253 28.58 51.10 62.88
C GLY A 253 29.01 52.59 62.86
N LEU A 254 28.12 53.43 62.26
CA LEU A 254 28.38 54.88 62.26
C LEU A 254 28.36 55.48 63.67
N ASN A 255 27.33 55.13 64.45
CA ASN A 255 27.26 55.59 65.87
C ASN A 255 28.45 55.12 66.70
N ALA A 256 28.88 53.87 66.54
CA ALA A 256 30.07 53.34 67.19
C ALA A 256 31.39 54.06 66.77
N ALA A 257 31.48 54.41 65.47
CA ALA A 257 32.61 55.17 64.96
C ALA A 257 32.68 56.62 65.58
N ILE A 258 31.51 57.25 65.75
CA ILE A 258 31.37 58.58 66.37
C ILE A 258 31.81 58.50 67.84
N GLU A 259 31.33 57.51 68.58
CA GLU A 259 31.67 57.38 69.99
C GLU A 259 33.14 56.97 70.21
N ALA A 260 33.71 56.12 69.29
CA ALA A 260 35.10 55.82 69.28
C ALA A 260 36.01 57.06 69.08
N ALA A 261 35.62 57.96 68.19
CA ALA A 261 36.25 59.24 67.94
C ALA A 261 36.19 60.16 69.20
N ARG A 262 35.01 60.09 69.90
CA ARG A 262 34.78 60.87 71.12
C ARG A 262 35.64 60.42 72.31
N ALA A 263 36.01 59.11 72.37
CA ALA A 263 36.88 58.55 73.38
C ALA A 263 38.39 58.80 73.14
N GLY A 264 38.79 59.45 72.06
CA GLY A 264 40.18 59.84 71.75
C GLY A 264 41.09 58.61 71.56
N ASP A 265 42.30 58.65 72.13
CA ASP A 265 43.29 57.56 72.00
C ASP A 265 42.79 56.19 72.52
N ALA A 266 41.92 56.21 73.55
CA ALA A 266 41.37 54.96 74.11
C ALA A 266 40.33 54.28 73.14
N GLY A 267 39.78 55.03 72.17
CA GLY A 267 38.82 54.54 71.24
C GLY A 267 39.40 54.04 69.91
N ARG A 268 40.67 54.17 69.60
CA ARG A 268 41.28 53.85 68.27
C ARG A 268 40.98 52.44 67.76
N GLY A 269 41.10 51.40 68.65
CA GLY A 269 40.77 50.02 68.27
C GLY A 269 39.29 49.80 67.91
N PHE A 270 38.40 50.46 68.66
CA PHE A 270 36.96 50.45 68.41
C PHE A 270 36.59 51.16 67.10
N GLY A 271 37.33 52.25 66.74
CA GLY A 271 37.15 52.96 65.48
C GLY A 271 37.41 52.09 64.24
N VAL A 272 38.46 51.24 64.32
CA VAL A 272 38.71 50.28 63.22
C VAL A 272 37.61 49.27 63.09
N VAL A 273 37.12 48.65 64.15
CA VAL A 273 35.99 47.70 64.15
C VAL A 273 34.71 48.33 63.60
N ALA A 274 34.44 49.57 64.09
CA ALA A 274 33.26 50.31 63.58
C ALA A 274 33.28 50.60 62.05
N THR A 275 34.50 50.90 61.55
CA THR A 275 34.72 51.07 60.11
C THR A 275 34.50 49.78 59.34
N GLU A 276 35.02 48.66 59.89
CA GLU A 276 34.87 47.31 59.25
C GLU A 276 33.40 46.87 59.27
N ILE A 277 32.66 47.10 60.36
CA ILE A 277 31.18 46.86 60.43
C ILE A 277 30.48 47.65 59.35
N ARG A 278 30.80 48.88 59.12
CA ARG A 278 30.19 49.71 58.02
C ARG A 278 30.51 49.15 56.66
N ASN A 279 31.74 48.76 56.39
CA ASN A 279 32.13 48.20 55.11
C ASN A 279 31.41 46.86 54.84
N LEU A 280 31.31 45.99 55.88
CA LEU A 280 30.61 44.72 55.79
C LEU A 280 29.10 44.92 55.51
N SER A 281 28.47 45.88 56.21
CA SER A 281 27.05 46.20 56.01
C SER A 281 26.78 46.76 54.59
N GLU A 282 27.67 47.60 54.08
CA GLU A 282 27.57 48.14 52.71
C GLU A 282 27.73 47.00 51.63
N ASN A 283 28.67 46.09 51.85
CA ASN A 283 28.85 44.91 50.98
C ASN A 283 27.63 43.97 51.04
N SER A 284 27.07 43.74 52.24
CA SER A 284 25.86 42.94 52.42
C SER A 284 24.69 43.55 51.66
N ARG A 285 24.51 44.86 51.72
CA ARG A 285 23.47 45.59 50.97
C ARG A 285 23.64 45.44 49.45
N LYS A 286 24.89 45.67 48.93
CA LYS A 286 25.21 45.48 47.49
C LYS A 286 24.92 44.07 47.01
N THR A 287 25.24 43.08 47.87
CA THR A 287 24.99 41.67 47.56
C THR A 287 23.47 41.41 47.49
N ALA A 288 22.70 41.92 48.44
CA ALA A 288 21.24 41.78 48.41
C ALA A 288 20.64 42.46 47.17
N ASP A 289 21.08 43.66 46.76
CA ASP A 289 20.65 44.32 45.54
C ASP A 289 20.92 43.45 44.29
N LYS A 290 22.11 42.84 44.20
CA LYS A 290 22.45 41.96 43.09
C LYS A 290 21.56 40.70 43.02
N ILE A 291 21.27 40.11 44.20
CA ILE A 291 20.38 38.91 44.25
C ILE A 291 18.94 39.32 43.88
N MET A 292 18.47 40.50 44.29
CA MET A 292 17.15 41.05 43.87
C MET A 292 17.06 41.18 42.36
N GLU A 293 18.10 41.67 41.68
CA GLU A 293 18.16 41.75 40.22
C GLU A 293 18.08 40.34 39.56
N LEU A 294 18.85 39.38 40.10
CA LEU A 294 18.78 38.00 39.63
C LEU A 294 17.38 37.36 39.80
N THR A 295 16.75 37.61 40.97
CA THR A 295 15.39 37.13 41.26
C THR A 295 14.37 37.72 40.30
N LYS A 296 14.50 39.02 39.94
CA LYS A 296 13.69 39.66 38.94
C LYS A 296 13.86 39.02 37.55
N ASN A 297 15.07 38.65 37.18
CA ASN A 297 15.35 37.96 35.94
C ASN A 297 14.71 36.53 35.92
N ILE A 298 14.68 35.84 37.07
CA ILE A 298 13.97 34.56 37.21
C ILE A 298 12.46 34.78 36.99
N GLN A 299 11.85 35.78 37.59
CA GLN A 299 10.42 36.10 37.39
C GLN A 299 10.10 36.37 35.92
N ASN A 300 10.93 37.16 35.24
CA ASN A 300 10.73 37.44 33.80
C ASN A 300 10.85 36.17 32.94
N SER A 301 11.75 35.26 33.32
CA SER A 301 11.93 34.01 32.63
C SER A 301 10.76 33.03 32.86
N THR A 302 10.21 32.98 34.07
CA THR A 302 9.02 32.21 34.41
C THR A 302 7.78 32.71 33.65
N ASP A 303 7.59 34.03 33.57
CA ASP A 303 6.47 34.59 32.81
C ASP A 303 6.53 34.21 31.32
N LYS A 304 7.71 34.26 30.69
CA LYS A 304 7.92 33.79 29.31
C LYS A 304 7.66 32.29 29.16
N THR A 305 8.03 31.49 30.16
CA THR A 305 7.81 30.05 30.12
C THR A 305 6.30 29.74 30.20
N ILE A 306 5.52 30.47 31.00
CA ILE A 306 4.05 30.35 31.04
C ILE A 306 3.44 30.67 29.67
N GLU A 307 3.90 31.73 29.03
CA GLU A 307 3.41 32.13 27.69
C GLU A 307 3.69 31.03 26.67
N THR A 308 4.91 30.47 26.66
CA THR A 308 5.28 29.38 25.77
C THR A 308 4.47 28.11 26.07
N SER A 309 4.25 27.77 27.35
CA SER A 309 3.44 26.64 27.77
C SER A 309 1.99 26.76 27.27
N ASN A 310 1.38 27.93 27.41
CA ASN A 310 0.03 28.20 26.92
C ASN A 310 -0.06 28.07 25.38
N SER A 311 0.92 28.62 24.66
CA SER A 311 1.00 28.44 23.19
C SER A 311 1.14 26.97 22.77
N THR A 312 1.86 26.17 23.55
CA THR A 312 1.97 24.72 23.32
C THR A 312 0.62 24.02 23.54
N LEU A 313 -0.13 24.40 24.59
CA LEU A 313 -1.49 23.88 24.82
C LEU A 313 -2.42 24.17 23.66
N ASP A 314 -2.43 25.42 23.16
CA ASP A 314 -3.24 25.82 22.00
C ASP A 314 -2.89 25.01 20.76
N THR A 315 -1.59 24.81 20.49
CA THR A 315 -1.10 24.00 19.36
C THR A 315 -1.53 22.55 19.51
N THR A 316 -1.46 21.97 20.73
CA THR A 316 -1.87 20.59 20.99
C THR A 316 -3.38 20.42 20.81
N GLN A 317 -4.19 21.43 21.14
CA GLN A 317 -5.62 21.39 20.91
C GLN A 317 -5.97 21.43 19.41
N GLN A 318 -5.27 22.26 18.62
CA GLN A 318 -5.39 22.26 17.16
C GLN A 318 -4.97 20.92 16.55
N GLN A 319 -3.88 20.33 17.05
CA GLN A 319 -3.43 18.99 16.64
C GLN A 319 -4.50 17.94 16.93
N SER A 320 -5.14 17.96 18.10
CA SER A 320 -6.23 17.04 18.43
C SER A 320 -7.42 17.15 17.48
N ALA A 321 -7.79 18.37 17.09
CA ALA A 321 -8.84 18.60 16.10
C ALA A 321 -8.46 18.05 14.71
N ALA A 322 -7.22 18.29 14.27
CA ALA A 322 -6.72 17.74 13.02
C ALA A 322 -6.67 16.20 13.01
N ILE A 323 -6.31 15.55 14.13
CA ILE A 323 -6.35 14.10 14.28
C ILE A 323 -7.79 13.58 14.10
N GLN A 324 -8.79 14.25 14.70
CA GLN A 324 -10.19 13.86 14.53
C GLN A 324 -10.65 13.97 13.08
N GLU A 325 -10.27 15.04 12.38
CA GLU A 325 -10.59 15.23 10.97
C GLU A 325 -9.95 14.14 10.08
N VAL A 326 -8.66 13.85 10.30
CA VAL A 326 -7.96 12.76 9.56
C VAL A 326 -8.63 11.42 9.83
N THR A 327 -9.02 11.13 11.08
CA THR A 327 -9.69 9.87 11.44
C THR A 327 -11.06 9.74 10.75
N ALA A 328 -11.82 10.82 10.66
CA ALA A 328 -13.10 10.85 9.93
C ALA A 328 -12.88 10.57 8.43
N ASN A 329 -11.89 11.22 7.80
CA ASN A 329 -11.55 11.02 6.41
C ASN A 329 -11.06 9.59 6.14
N LEU A 330 -10.28 8.99 7.05
CA LEU A 330 -9.86 7.59 6.95
C LEU A 330 -11.06 6.63 6.95
N THR A 331 -12.08 6.90 7.75
CA THR A 331 -13.31 6.09 7.78
C THR A 331 -14.01 6.11 6.43
N GLU A 332 -14.12 7.28 5.79
CA GLU A 332 -14.74 7.44 4.48
C GLU A 332 -13.92 6.71 3.39
N VAL A 333 -12.62 6.90 3.37
CA VAL A 333 -11.75 6.27 2.36
C VAL A 333 -11.69 4.75 2.54
N THR A 334 -11.73 4.24 3.79
CA THR A 334 -11.83 2.80 4.08
C THR A 334 -13.15 2.22 3.55
N TYR A 335 -14.24 2.94 3.70
CA TYR A 335 -15.53 2.56 3.10
C TYR A 335 -15.45 2.48 1.58
N LEU A 336 -14.85 3.49 0.92
CA LEU A 336 -14.67 3.49 -0.54
C LEU A 336 -13.78 2.34 -1.02
N ALA A 337 -12.67 2.06 -0.33
CA ALA A 337 -11.79 0.94 -0.66
C ALA A 337 -12.50 -0.40 -0.47
N THR A 338 -13.30 -0.56 0.58
CA THR A 338 -14.11 -1.76 0.79
C THR A 338 -15.17 -1.93 -0.31
N HIS A 339 -15.84 -0.85 -0.70
CA HIS A 339 -16.81 -0.87 -1.80
C HIS A 339 -16.14 -1.26 -3.12
N LEU A 340 -14.99 -0.70 -3.42
CA LEU A 340 -14.21 -1.04 -4.61
C LEU A 340 -13.82 -2.53 -4.62
N ASN A 341 -13.38 -3.07 -3.49
CA ASN A 341 -13.07 -4.49 -3.35
C ASN A 341 -14.29 -5.39 -3.58
N ASN A 342 -15.46 -4.98 -3.09
CA ASN A 342 -16.70 -5.73 -3.30
C ASN A 342 -17.14 -5.71 -4.77
N MET A 343 -17.07 -4.55 -5.45
CA MET A 343 -17.39 -4.44 -6.89
C MET A 343 -16.52 -5.35 -7.77
N THR A 344 -15.31 -5.67 -7.34
CA THR A 344 -14.40 -6.58 -8.06
C THR A 344 -14.57 -8.05 -7.66
N ASN A 345 -15.43 -8.36 -6.68
CA ASN A 345 -15.72 -9.71 -6.20
C ASN A 345 -17.19 -10.15 -6.45
N GLU A 346 -18.08 -9.22 -6.89
CA GLU A 346 -19.47 -9.53 -7.24
C GLU A 346 -19.54 -9.89 -8.74
N ASP A 347 -19.06 -11.13 -9.09
CA ASP A 347 -19.42 -11.81 -10.35
C ASP A 347 -19.59 -13.31 -10.11
#